data_8eb74b55d34687a13cd683a2e13da192
#
_entry.id   8eb74b55d34687a13cd683a2e13da192
#
_cell.length_a   1.000
_cell.length_b   1.000
_cell.length_c   1.000
_cell.angle_alpha   90.00
_cell.angle_beta   90.00
_cell.angle_gamma   90.00
#
_symmetry.space_group_name_H-M   'P 1'
#
loop_
_entity.id
_entity.type
_entity.pdbx_description
1 polymer ?
#
loop_
_entity_poly.entity_id
_entity_poly.type
_entity_poly.pdbx_seq_one_letter_code
_entity_poly.pdbx_strand_id
1 'polypeptide(L)'
;MTGVFLCRFFCFYLHKSPTLANQFLHDMTDVTNAKATRNAVFLVLVASLGYFVDIYDLLVFSIVRIPSLKDIGLNAQDITDKGQFIISIQMFGLLLGGIIWGIVGDKLGRIKVLFGSILLYSIANFANGLVHDVNTYAIVRFIAGLGLAGELGAGITLVSETLSKENRGYGTMMVAVIGLFGATAAYAVAKFGWRNAYFVGGGLGILLLLLRVGTFESGMFKNVENSDVSKGNMLMLFTNWERLKKYLFCILIGAPLWYVVGVLISFSDKFGAALGAKTLIKPGDGIFYSYIGIAIGDIVAGLLAQVTKSRKLTMAVFLIISLISVHFYLSSYGITPEKFAVLSFFMGCTVGYWATFVTIASEQFGTNIRSTVTTTVPNFVRGSLIPITIAFNAFNAKYGYIKSGYIMMGILTAVALLSLSQLKETFGKDLNYVEIS
;
A
#
# COMPACT_ATOMS: atom_id res chain seq x y z
N MET A 1 0.58 -11.51 -23.31
CA MET A 1 1.60 -10.66 -23.99
C MET A 1 2.37 -9.71 -23.06
N THR A 2 1.89 -9.39 -21.86
CA THR A 2 2.52 -8.45 -20.91
C THR A 2 3.76 -8.99 -20.16
N GLY A 3 3.84 -10.28 -19.86
CA GLY A 3 4.96 -10.87 -19.11
C GLY A 3 6.30 -10.90 -19.87
N VAL A 4 6.25 -11.03 -21.20
CA VAL A 4 7.46 -11.07 -22.05
C VAL A 4 8.07 -9.67 -22.21
N PHE A 5 7.26 -8.61 -22.13
CA PHE A 5 7.71 -7.23 -22.23
C PHE A 5 8.48 -6.78 -20.97
N LEU A 6 7.98 -7.13 -19.78
CA LEU A 6 8.68 -6.85 -18.50
C LEU A 6 10.02 -7.61 -18.41
N CYS A 7 10.05 -8.86 -18.82
CA CYS A 7 11.28 -9.65 -18.82
C CYS A 7 12.33 -9.09 -19.81
N ARG A 8 11.91 -8.65 -21.00
CA ARG A 8 12.81 -7.99 -21.97
C ARG A 8 13.25 -6.60 -21.54
N PHE A 9 12.39 -5.82 -20.88
CA PHE A 9 12.76 -4.50 -20.33
C PHE A 9 13.77 -4.64 -19.19
N PHE A 10 13.58 -5.62 -18.31
CA PHE A 10 14.52 -5.94 -17.23
C PHE A 10 15.86 -6.46 -17.79
N CYS A 11 15.85 -7.36 -18.78
CA CYS A 11 17.06 -7.83 -19.45
C CYS A 11 17.77 -6.71 -20.23
N PHE A 12 17.05 -5.79 -20.86
CA PHE A 12 17.65 -4.70 -21.65
C PHE A 12 18.36 -3.64 -20.76
N TYR A 13 17.78 -3.33 -19.59
CA TYR A 13 18.40 -2.40 -18.63
C TYR A 13 19.60 -3.01 -17.88
N LEU A 14 19.52 -4.29 -17.55
CA LEU A 14 20.63 -5.05 -16.97
C LEU A 14 21.82 -5.18 -17.95
N HIS A 15 21.55 -5.22 -19.26
CA HIS A 15 22.59 -5.32 -20.29
C HIS A 15 23.32 -3.99 -20.57
N LYS A 16 22.70 -2.84 -20.29
CA LYS A 16 23.31 -1.50 -20.47
C LYS A 16 24.08 -0.97 -19.25
N SER A 17 23.97 -1.61 -18.10
CA SER A 17 24.79 -1.29 -16.93
C SER A 17 25.32 -2.57 -16.29
N PRO A 18 26.34 -3.19 -16.91
CA PRO A 18 26.94 -4.44 -16.42
C PRO A 18 27.45 -4.35 -14.98
N THR A 19 27.83 -3.15 -14.54
CA THR A 19 28.28 -2.87 -13.16
C THR A 19 27.17 -3.04 -12.12
N LEU A 20 25.95 -2.55 -12.38
CA LEU A 20 24.84 -2.70 -11.45
C LEU A 20 24.28 -4.13 -11.44
N ALA A 21 24.21 -4.78 -12.60
CA ALA A 21 23.81 -6.18 -12.69
C ALA A 21 24.86 -7.12 -12.07
N ASN A 22 26.13 -6.87 -12.33
CA ASN A 22 27.23 -7.65 -11.76
C ASN A 22 27.40 -7.37 -10.26
N GLN A 23 27.17 -6.14 -9.80
CA GLN A 23 27.18 -5.82 -8.39
C GLN A 23 26.01 -6.48 -7.67
N PHE A 24 24.82 -6.46 -8.25
CA PHE A 24 23.65 -7.18 -7.72
C PHE A 24 23.86 -8.71 -7.70
N LEU A 25 24.43 -9.28 -8.76
CA LEU A 25 24.77 -10.70 -8.83
C LEU A 25 25.97 -11.05 -7.95
N HIS A 26 26.98 -10.20 -7.87
CA HIS A 26 28.15 -10.38 -7.03
C HIS A 26 27.80 -10.28 -5.54
N ASP A 27 26.98 -9.30 -5.14
CA ASP A 27 26.49 -9.17 -3.76
C ASP A 27 25.53 -10.31 -3.38
N MET A 28 24.81 -10.86 -4.35
CA MET A 28 24.01 -12.08 -4.14
C MET A 28 24.89 -13.36 -4.09
N THR A 29 26.06 -13.37 -4.72
CA THR A 29 26.99 -14.53 -4.70
C THR A 29 28.00 -14.46 -3.55
N ASP A 30 28.26 -13.28 -2.99
CA ASP A 30 29.16 -13.08 -1.84
C ASP A 30 28.56 -13.50 -0.49
N VAL A 31 27.28 -13.94 -0.50
CA VAL A 31 26.75 -14.69 0.62
C VAL A 31 27.35 -16.09 0.59
N THR A 32 28.32 -16.33 1.45
CA THR A 32 29.06 -17.60 1.64
C THR A 32 28.20 -18.88 1.83
N ASN A 33 26.91 -18.81 1.49
CA ASN A 33 25.98 -19.91 1.57
C ASN A 33 24.85 -19.76 0.52
N ALA A 34 24.91 -20.49 -0.59
CA ALA A 34 23.84 -20.54 -1.61
C ALA A 34 22.45 -20.83 -1.03
N LYS A 35 22.39 -21.49 0.14
CA LYS A 35 21.19 -21.74 0.91
C LYS A 35 20.59 -20.47 1.53
N ALA A 36 21.44 -19.55 2.04
CA ALA A 36 20.99 -18.29 2.61
C ALA A 36 20.41 -17.35 1.54
N THR A 37 21.04 -17.27 0.37
CA THR A 37 20.54 -16.51 -0.77
C THR A 37 19.19 -17.05 -1.27
N ARG A 38 19.06 -18.37 -1.42
CA ARG A 38 17.81 -19.02 -1.81
C ARG A 38 16.67 -18.73 -0.81
N ASN A 39 16.98 -18.75 0.48
CA ASN A 39 16.01 -18.44 1.52
C ASN A 39 15.58 -16.98 1.49
N ALA A 40 16.50 -16.05 1.24
CA ALA A 40 16.19 -14.62 1.11
C ALA A 40 15.29 -14.33 -0.11
N VAL A 41 15.60 -14.93 -1.27
CA VAL A 41 14.77 -14.80 -2.48
C VAL A 41 13.37 -15.40 -2.25
N PHE A 42 13.30 -16.59 -1.65
CA PHE A 42 12.02 -17.21 -1.31
C PHE A 42 11.19 -16.32 -0.36
N LEU A 43 11.81 -15.72 0.64
CA LEU A 43 11.16 -14.81 1.57
C LEU A 43 10.58 -13.59 0.87
N VAL A 44 11.36 -12.94 -0.01
CA VAL A 44 10.90 -11.79 -0.80
C VAL A 44 9.73 -12.20 -1.69
N LEU A 45 9.79 -13.35 -2.35
CA LEU A 45 8.71 -13.85 -3.20
C LEU A 45 7.42 -14.10 -2.39
N VAL A 46 7.52 -14.78 -1.25
CA VAL A 46 6.36 -15.08 -0.40
C VAL A 46 5.75 -13.80 0.20
N ALA A 47 6.58 -12.83 0.61
CA ALA A 47 6.11 -11.52 1.06
C ALA A 47 5.43 -10.74 -0.08
N SER A 48 5.98 -10.81 -1.29
CA SER A 48 5.40 -10.19 -2.49
C SER A 48 4.02 -10.77 -2.85
N LEU A 49 3.89 -12.09 -2.82
CA LEU A 49 2.61 -12.77 -3.05
C LEU A 49 1.60 -12.44 -1.95
N GLY A 50 2.06 -12.27 -0.71
CA GLY A 50 1.21 -11.83 0.39
C GLY A 50 0.64 -10.45 0.13
N TYR A 51 1.49 -9.50 -0.21
CA TYR A 51 1.03 -8.15 -0.55
C TYR A 51 0.16 -8.11 -1.82
N PHE A 52 0.39 -9.02 -2.78
CA PHE A 52 -0.48 -9.19 -3.94
C PHE A 52 -1.92 -9.54 -3.54
N VAL A 53 -2.10 -10.49 -2.62
CA VAL A 53 -3.43 -10.88 -2.14
C VAL A 53 -4.03 -9.77 -1.26
N ASP A 54 -3.21 -9.06 -0.47
CA ASP A 54 -3.64 -7.89 0.30
C ASP A 54 -4.23 -6.79 -0.60
N ILE A 55 -3.51 -6.39 -1.66
CA ILE A 55 -3.98 -5.37 -2.60
C ILE A 55 -5.18 -5.84 -3.41
N TYR A 56 -5.22 -7.12 -3.78
CA TYR A 56 -6.39 -7.72 -4.44
C TYR A 56 -7.64 -7.49 -3.58
N ASP A 57 -7.61 -7.89 -2.30
CA ASP A 57 -8.78 -7.80 -1.43
C ASP A 57 -9.09 -6.37 -0.99
N LEU A 58 -8.09 -5.55 -0.78
CA LEU A 58 -8.27 -4.15 -0.44
C LEU A 58 -9.13 -3.41 -1.47
N LEU A 59 -8.93 -3.72 -2.75
CA LEU A 59 -9.53 -2.99 -3.86
C LEU A 59 -10.73 -3.68 -4.50
N VAL A 60 -10.91 -4.98 -4.27
CA VAL A 60 -12.00 -5.74 -4.89
C VAL A 60 -13.35 -5.08 -4.62
N PHE A 61 -13.62 -4.60 -3.41
CA PHE A 61 -14.88 -3.91 -3.11
C PHE A 61 -15.03 -2.61 -3.92
N SER A 62 -14.00 -1.79 -4.04
CA SER A 62 -14.05 -0.56 -4.84
C SER A 62 -14.37 -0.84 -6.32
N ILE A 63 -13.85 -1.96 -6.85
CA ILE A 63 -14.09 -2.40 -8.23
C ILE A 63 -15.52 -2.93 -8.40
N VAL A 64 -15.99 -3.78 -7.48
CA VAL A 64 -17.31 -4.43 -7.58
C VAL A 64 -18.42 -3.68 -6.83
N ARG A 65 -18.14 -2.51 -6.26
CA ARG A 65 -19.08 -1.73 -5.45
C ARG A 65 -20.45 -1.56 -6.12
N ILE A 66 -20.44 -1.06 -7.35
CA ILE A 66 -21.68 -0.78 -8.07
C ILE A 66 -22.45 -2.08 -8.38
N PRO A 67 -21.88 -3.09 -9.04
CA PRO A 67 -22.61 -4.32 -9.32
C PRO A 67 -23.03 -5.09 -8.07
N SER A 68 -22.22 -5.13 -7.01
CA SER A 68 -22.57 -5.87 -5.78
C SER A 68 -23.71 -5.21 -5.02
N LEU A 69 -23.67 -3.87 -4.84
CA LEU A 69 -24.72 -3.14 -4.15
C LEU A 69 -26.03 -3.11 -4.92
N LYS A 70 -25.96 -3.10 -6.25
CA LYS A 70 -27.15 -3.25 -7.11
C LYS A 70 -27.77 -4.64 -6.99
N ASP A 71 -26.96 -5.70 -6.95
CA ASP A 71 -27.39 -7.09 -6.84
C ASP A 71 -28.10 -7.38 -5.51
N ILE A 72 -27.69 -6.74 -4.40
CA ILE A 72 -28.35 -6.82 -3.10
C ILE A 72 -29.54 -5.85 -2.94
N GLY A 73 -29.98 -5.22 -4.02
CA GLY A 73 -31.25 -4.48 -4.10
C GLY A 73 -31.17 -2.98 -3.84
N LEU A 74 -29.99 -2.35 -3.80
CA LEU A 74 -29.89 -0.90 -3.62
C LEU A 74 -30.19 -0.14 -4.92
N ASN A 75 -30.87 0.99 -4.77
CA ASN A 75 -31.09 1.93 -5.85
C ASN A 75 -29.82 2.76 -6.13
N ALA A 76 -29.80 3.46 -7.27
CA ALA A 76 -28.63 4.22 -7.71
C ALA A 76 -28.19 5.34 -6.74
N GLN A 77 -29.14 5.91 -5.98
CA GLN A 77 -28.87 6.97 -5.00
C GLN A 77 -28.12 6.41 -3.79
N ASP A 78 -28.59 5.28 -3.25
CA ASP A 78 -28.02 4.67 -2.05
C ASP A 78 -26.66 4.00 -2.30
N ILE A 79 -26.37 3.56 -3.53
CA ILE A 79 -25.09 2.90 -3.88
C ILE A 79 -23.88 3.76 -3.54
N THR A 80 -23.96 5.07 -3.72
CA THR A 80 -22.84 5.98 -3.40
C THR A 80 -22.63 6.07 -1.90
N ASP A 81 -23.67 6.35 -1.14
CA ASP A 81 -23.59 6.58 0.30
C ASP A 81 -23.25 5.31 1.07
N LYS A 82 -23.95 4.20 0.75
CA LYS A 82 -23.66 2.90 1.35
C LYS A 82 -22.30 2.35 0.92
N GLY A 83 -21.90 2.60 -0.31
CA GLY A 83 -20.56 2.24 -0.79
C GLY A 83 -19.44 2.99 -0.04
N GLN A 84 -19.59 4.30 0.19
CA GLN A 84 -18.67 5.08 1.03
C GLN A 84 -18.64 4.58 2.48
N PHE A 85 -19.81 4.27 3.03
CA PHE A 85 -19.93 3.71 4.37
C PHE A 85 -19.15 2.39 4.50
N ILE A 86 -19.32 1.44 3.58
CA ILE A 86 -18.64 0.14 3.63
C ILE A 86 -17.12 0.32 3.47
N ILE A 87 -16.65 1.21 2.56
CA ILE A 87 -15.21 1.54 2.44
C ILE A 87 -14.69 2.10 3.77
N SER A 88 -15.40 3.03 4.38
CA SER A 88 -14.99 3.66 5.65
C SER A 88 -14.90 2.63 6.78
N ILE A 89 -15.84 1.71 6.86
CA ILE A 89 -15.84 0.61 7.84
C ILE A 89 -14.67 -0.34 7.60
N GLN A 90 -14.34 -0.68 6.35
CA GLN A 90 -13.15 -1.46 6.01
C GLN A 90 -11.87 -0.73 6.41
N MET A 91 -11.75 0.58 6.14
CA MET A 91 -10.59 1.38 6.55
C MET A 91 -10.46 1.47 8.06
N PHE A 92 -11.59 1.52 8.79
CA PHE A 92 -11.58 1.47 10.24
C PHE A 92 -11.08 0.11 10.75
N GLY A 93 -11.47 -0.99 10.10
CA GLY A 93 -10.90 -2.32 10.34
C GLY A 93 -9.39 -2.36 10.15
N LEU A 94 -8.88 -1.75 9.07
CA LEU A 94 -7.44 -1.63 8.80
C LEU A 94 -6.71 -0.84 9.90
N LEU A 95 -7.29 0.25 10.41
CA LEU A 95 -6.70 1.03 11.51
C LEU A 95 -6.53 0.17 12.78
N LEU A 96 -7.60 -0.49 13.21
CA LEU A 96 -7.57 -1.35 14.41
C LEU A 96 -6.68 -2.56 14.19
N GLY A 97 -6.77 -3.21 13.04
CA GLY A 97 -5.93 -4.34 12.67
C GLY A 97 -4.45 -3.96 12.63
N GLY A 98 -4.10 -2.77 12.13
CA GLY A 98 -2.74 -2.25 12.12
C GLY A 98 -2.13 -2.18 13.54
N ILE A 99 -2.90 -1.71 14.51
CA ILE A 99 -2.49 -1.67 15.92
C ILE A 99 -2.31 -3.10 16.47
N ILE A 100 -3.31 -3.95 16.29
CA ILE A 100 -3.30 -5.32 16.84
C ILE A 100 -2.14 -6.11 16.25
N TRP A 101 -2.04 -6.20 14.92
CA TRP A 101 -1.00 -6.98 14.25
C TRP A 101 0.40 -6.40 14.42
N GLY A 102 0.52 -5.07 14.51
CA GLY A 102 1.79 -4.42 14.81
C GLY A 102 2.34 -4.85 16.16
N ILE A 103 1.52 -4.78 17.21
CA ILE A 103 1.89 -5.22 18.56
C ILE A 103 2.19 -6.73 18.60
N VAL A 104 1.35 -7.54 17.95
CA VAL A 104 1.55 -9.00 17.84
C VAL A 104 2.88 -9.31 17.15
N GLY A 105 3.22 -8.58 16.08
CA GLY A 105 4.47 -8.76 15.33
C GLY A 105 5.73 -8.47 16.15
N ASP A 106 5.70 -7.47 17.03
CA ASP A 106 6.83 -7.18 17.89
C ASP A 106 6.90 -8.11 19.11
N LYS A 107 5.78 -8.62 19.61
CA LYS A 107 5.72 -9.53 20.77
C LYS A 107 5.90 -11.00 20.41
N LEU A 108 5.28 -11.47 19.36
CA LEU A 108 5.17 -12.89 19.04
C LEU A 108 5.92 -13.29 17.75
N GLY A 109 6.48 -12.32 17.03
CA GLY A 109 7.20 -12.52 15.77
C GLY A 109 6.37 -12.20 14.53
N ARG A 110 7.07 -11.87 13.46
CA ARG A 110 6.49 -11.43 12.18
C ARG A 110 5.74 -12.55 11.49
N ILE A 111 6.24 -13.77 11.60
CA ILE A 111 5.64 -14.96 10.97
C ILE A 111 4.24 -15.23 11.51
N LYS A 112 4.02 -15.12 12.83
CA LYS A 112 2.70 -15.36 13.44
C LYS A 112 1.65 -14.35 12.96
N VAL A 113 2.06 -13.09 12.74
CA VAL A 113 1.20 -12.06 12.14
C VAL A 113 0.78 -12.46 10.73
N LEU A 114 1.76 -12.86 9.90
CA LEU A 114 1.51 -13.24 8.52
C LEU A 114 0.52 -14.41 8.40
N PHE A 115 0.60 -15.41 9.30
CA PHE A 115 -0.35 -16.52 9.32
C PHE A 115 -1.75 -16.10 9.82
N GLY A 116 -1.80 -15.38 10.94
CA GLY A 116 -3.06 -14.97 11.56
C GLY A 116 -3.87 -14.00 10.70
N SER A 117 -3.19 -13.02 10.11
CA SER A 117 -3.81 -12.01 9.23
C SER A 117 -4.42 -12.65 7.98
N ILE A 118 -3.67 -13.53 7.28
CA ILE A 118 -4.15 -14.22 6.09
C ILE A 118 -5.38 -15.07 6.40
N LEU A 119 -5.34 -15.86 7.46
CA LEU A 119 -6.45 -16.72 7.82
C LEU A 119 -7.73 -15.90 8.04
N LEU A 120 -7.60 -14.79 8.78
CA LEU A 120 -8.74 -13.92 9.11
C LEU A 120 -9.38 -13.31 7.86
N TYR A 121 -8.57 -12.68 6.96
CA TYR A 121 -9.15 -12.06 5.77
C TYR A 121 -9.61 -13.08 4.72
N SER A 122 -8.97 -14.27 4.65
CA SER A 122 -9.43 -15.32 3.73
C SER A 122 -10.83 -15.81 4.09
N ILE A 123 -11.08 -16.07 5.38
CA ILE A 123 -12.42 -16.44 5.88
C ILE A 123 -13.42 -15.31 5.60
N ALA A 124 -13.03 -14.05 5.88
CA ALA A 124 -13.88 -12.89 5.63
C ALA A 124 -14.20 -12.75 4.12
N ASN A 125 -13.28 -13.05 3.22
CA ASN A 125 -13.55 -13.03 1.79
C ASN A 125 -14.58 -14.07 1.34
N PHE A 126 -14.47 -15.30 1.80
CA PHE A 126 -15.52 -16.28 1.53
C PHE A 126 -16.89 -15.79 2.06
N ALA A 127 -16.93 -15.24 3.26
CA ALA A 127 -18.15 -14.66 3.82
C ALA A 127 -18.67 -13.48 2.98
N ASN A 128 -17.80 -12.61 2.44
CA ASN A 128 -18.19 -11.52 1.54
C ASN A 128 -18.89 -12.02 0.26
N GLY A 129 -18.48 -13.17 -0.27
CA GLY A 129 -19.12 -13.81 -1.42
C GLY A 129 -20.57 -14.29 -1.13
N LEU A 130 -20.94 -14.40 0.13
CA LEU A 130 -22.24 -14.92 0.60
C LEU A 130 -23.19 -13.86 1.15
N VAL A 131 -22.80 -12.57 1.17
CA VAL A 131 -23.63 -11.50 1.74
C VAL A 131 -24.84 -11.19 0.87
N HIS A 132 -25.95 -10.80 1.54
CA HIS A 132 -27.22 -10.45 0.92
C HIS A 132 -27.78 -9.09 1.38
N ASP A 133 -27.13 -8.43 2.34
CA ASP A 133 -27.55 -7.13 2.85
C ASP A 133 -26.33 -6.23 3.18
N VAL A 134 -26.58 -4.93 3.27
CA VAL A 134 -25.53 -3.90 3.48
C VAL A 134 -24.85 -4.02 4.84
N ASN A 135 -25.59 -4.35 5.90
CA ASN A 135 -25.03 -4.37 7.25
C ASN A 135 -24.09 -5.56 7.42
N THR A 136 -24.50 -6.75 6.97
CA THR A 136 -23.63 -7.93 6.94
C THR A 136 -22.39 -7.68 6.07
N TYR A 137 -22.57 -7.03 4.90
CA TYR A 137 -21.45 -6.67 4.04
C TYR A 137 -20.47 -5.75 4.75
N ALA A 138 -20.95 -4.70 5.44
CA ALA A 138 -20.09 -3.79 6.21
C ALA A 138 -19.33 -4.51 7.33
N ILE A 139 -20.00 -5.38 8.10
CA ILE A 139 -19.37 -6.15 9.18
C ILE A 139 -18.28 -7.07 8.63
N VAL A 140 -18.57 -7.81 7.57
CA VAL A 140 -17.59 -8.72 6.98
C VAL A 140 -16.43 -7.94 6.34
N ARG A 141 -16.68 -6.77 5.73
CA ARG A 141 -15.60 -5.88 5.24
C ARG A 141 -14.76 -5.28 6.37
N PHE A 142 -15.36 -5.00 7.55
CA PHE A 142 -14.58 -4.63 8.73
C PHE A 142 -13.62 -5.75 9.15
N ILE A 143 -14.10 -6.98 9.23
CA ILE A 143 -13.29 -8.16 9.61
C ILE A 143 -12.19 -8.40 8.56
N ALA A 144 -12.51 -8.28 7.27
CA ALA A 144 -11.52 -8.36 6.20
C ALA A 144 -10.44 -7.28 6.35
N GLY A 145 -10.83 -6.02 6.59
CA GLY A 145 -9.91 -4.92 6.85
C GLY A 145 -8.99 -5.18 8.05
N LEU A 146 -9.57 -5.70 9.14
CA LEU A 146 -8.81 -6.06 10.34
C LEU A 146 -7.76 -7.16 10.03
N GLY A 147 -8.11 -8.15 9.21
CA GLY A 147 -7.17 -9.17 8.73
C GLY A 147 -6.07 -8.60 7.84
N LEU A 148 -6.42 -7.85 6.80
CA LEU A 148 -5.48 -7.30 5.81
C LEU A 148 -4.38 -6.44 6.41
N ALA A 149 -4.64 -5.75 7.52
CA ALA A 149 -3.73 -4.80 8.11
C ALA A 149 -2.35 -5.38 8.51
N GLY A 150 -2.26 -6.69 8.77
CA GLY A 150 -1.03 -7.34 9.23
C GLY A 150 -0.03 -7.66 8.12
N GLU A 151 -0.49 -7.79 6.88
CA GLU A 151 0.27 -8.39 5.80
C GLU A 151 1.46 -7.55 5.36
N LEU A 152 1.21 -6.32 4.91
CA LEU A 152 2.26 -5.45 4.38
C LEU A 152 3.33 -5.14 5.43
N GLY A 153 2.90 -4.75 6.64
CA GLY A 153 3.83 -4.33 7.69
C GLY A 153 4.76 -5.44 8.13
N ALA A 154 4.21 -6.63 8.40
CA ALA A 154 5.01 -7.79 8.79
C ALA A 154 5.93 -8.27 7.66
N GLY A 155 5.43 -8.28 6.39
CA GLY A 155 6.22 -8.65 5.22
C GLY A 155 7.41 -7.71 4.98
N ILE A 156 7.17 -6.41 4.96
CA ILE A 156 8.25 -5.39 4.80
C ILE A 156 9.24 -5.45 5.96
N THR A 157 8.75 -5.59 7.20
CA THR A 157 9.64 -5.72 8.35
C THR A 157 10.55 -6.94 8.23
N LEU A 158 9.97 -8.09 7.90
CA LEU A 158 10.71 -9.35 7.75
C LEU A 158 11.76 -9.26 6.62
N VAL A 159 11.41 -8.69 5.48
CA VAL A 159 12.33 -8.47 4.35
C VAL A 159 13.44 -7.48 4.71
N SER A 160 13.10 -6.35 5.34
CA SER A 160 14.11 -5.34 5.71
C SER A 160 15.05 -5.79 6.83
N GLU A 161 14.63 -6.69 7.70
CA GLU A 161 15.45 -7.27 8.78
C GLU A 161 16.32 -8.45 8.30
N THR A 162 15.93 -9.11 7.20
CA THR A 162 16.64 -10.28 6.67
C THR A 162 17.68 -9.89 5.62
N LEU A 163 17.41 -8.85 4.82
CA LEU A 163 18.33 -8.40 3.77
C LEU A 163 19.39 -7.42 4.30
N SER A 164 20.55 -7.39 3.61
CA SER A 164 21.63 -6.43 3.90
C SER A 164 21.18 -4.98 3.72
N LYS A 165 21.94 -4.03 4.29
CA LYS A 165 21.65 -2.59 4.20
C LYS A 165 21.50 -2.10 2.77
N GLU A 166 22.33 -2.65 1.86
CA GLU A 166 22.39 -2.31 0.45
C GLU A 166 21.18 -2.87 -0.32
N ASN A 167 20.77 -4.09 0.00
CA ASN A 167 19.78 -4.86 -0.76
C ASN A 167 18.32 -4.71 -0.26
N ARG A 168 18.11 -4.22 0.97
CA ARG A 168 16.75 -4.12 1.55
C ARG A 168 15.82 -3.23 0.73
N GLY A 169 16.34 -2.15 0.13
CA GLY A 169 15.56 -1.27 -0.73
C GLY A 169 15.04 -1.97 -1.99
N TYR A 170 15.85 -2.82 -2.59
CA TYR A 170 15.42 -3.65 -3.73
C TYR A 170 14.38 -4.70 -3.29
N GLY A 171 14.62 -5.36 -2.15
CA GLY A 171 13.67 -6.33 -1.61
C GLY A 171 12.30 -5.73 -1.32
N THR A 172 12.24 -4.59 -0.63
CA THR A 172 10.99 -3.89 -0.33
C THR A 172 10.30 -3.35 -1.59
N MET A 173 11.05 -2.86 -2.57
CA MET A 173 10.55 -2.47 -3.88
C MET A 173 9.90 -3.66 -4.61
N MET A 174 10.55 -4.82 -4.64
CA MET A 174 9.99 -6.03 -5.27
C MET A 174 8.69 -6.46 -4.60
N VAL A 175 8.62 -6.43 -3.26
CA VAL A 175 7.39 -6.71 -2.52
C VAL A 175 6.27 -5.78 -2.96
N ALA A 176 6.53 -4.48 -3.02
CA ALA A 176 5.52 -3.50 -3.40
C ALA A 176 5.08 -3.68 -4.86
N VAL A 177 6.02 -3.76 -5.79
CA VAL A 177 5.71 -3.86 -7.23
C VAL A 177 4.90 -5.10 -7.57
N ILE A 178 5.31 -6.28 -7.09
CA ILE A 178 4.57 -7.52 -7.33
C ILE A 178 3.20 -7.45 -6.65
N GLY A 179 3.15 -6.91 -5.43
CA GLY A 179 1.91 -6.75 -4.67
C GLY A 179 0.88 -5.89 -5.39
N LEU A 180 1.28 -4.78 -5.98
CA LEU A 180 0.38 -3.86 -6.67
C LEU A 180 -0.37 -4.49 -7.86
N PHE A 181 0.19 -5.53 -8.49
CA PHE A 181 -0.52 -6.30 -9.52
C PHE A 181 -1.76 -7.05 -8.99
N GLY A 182 -1.93 -7.17 -7.67
CA GLY A 182 -3.18 -7.65 -7.06
C GLY A 182 -4.40 -6.84 -7.49
N ALA A 183 -4.27 -5.53 -7.69
CA ALA A 183 -5.35 -4.67 -8.19
C ALA A 183 -5.79 -5.04 -9.61
N THR A 184 -4.83 -5.32 -10.50
CA THR A 184 -5.12 -5.73 -11.88
C THR A 184 -5.78 -7.11 -11.94
N ALA A 185 -5.36 -8.01 -11.06
CA ALA A 185 -5.98 -9.32 -10.91
C ALA A 185 -7.42 -9.22 -10.38
N ALA A 186 -7.67 -8.37 -9.36
CA ALA A 186 -9.02 -8.12 -8.84
C ALA A 186 -9.95 -7.58 -9.94
N TYR A 187 -9.47 -6.62 -10.74
CA TYR A 187 -10.22 -6.09 -11.87
C TYR A 187 -10.54 -7.16 -12.92
N ALA A 188 -9.57 -8.02 -13.25
CA ALA A 188 -9.78 -9.09 -14.22
C ALA A 188 -10.80 -10.13 -13.73
N VAL A 189 -10.69 -10.55 -12.47
CA VAL A 189 -11.58 -11.56 -11.88
C VAL A 189 -12.99 -11.00 -11.64
N ALA A 190 -13.14 -9.71 -11.33
CA ALA A 190 -14.43 -9.05 -11.14
C ALA A 190 -15.35 -9.12 -12.38
N LYS A 191 -14.77 -9.29 -13.60
CA LYS A 191 -15.53 -9.49 -14.84
C LYS A 191 -16.33 -10.80 -14.86
N PHE A 192 -15.94 -11.78 -14.06
CA PHE A 192 -16.64 -13.06 -13.94
C PHE A 192 -17.73 -13.05 -12.85
N GLY A 193 -18.01 -11.92 -12.24
CA GLY A 193 -19.02 -11.71 -11.21
C GLY A 193 -18.41 -11.32 -9.87
N TRP A 194 -19.13 -10.47 -9.14
CA TRP A 194 -18.62 -9.89 -7.90
C TRP A 194 -18.44 -10.92 -6.76
N ARG A 195 -19.31 -11.92 -6.66
CA ARG A 195 -19.20 -13.01 -5.68
C ARG A 195 -17.97 -13.88 -5.96
N ASN A 196 -17.74 -14.21 -7.23
CA ASN A 196 -16.56 -14.97 -7.66
C ASN A 196 -15.26 -14.24 -7.35
N ALA A 197 -15.25 -12.90 -7.47
CA ALA A 197 -14.07 -12.12 -7.10
C ALA A 197 -13.70 -12.32 -5.61
N TYR A 198 -14.67 -12.39 -4.72
CA TYR A 198 -14.41 -12.68 -3.31
C TYR A 198 -13.99 -14.13 -3.05
N PHE A 199 -14.61 -15.11 -3.70
CA PHE A 199 -14.22 -16.52 -3.55
C PHE A 199 -12.79 -16.76 -4.06
N VAL A 200 -12.42 -16.15 -5.18
CA VAL A 200 -11.03 -16.22 -5.68
C VAL A 200 -10.06 -15.55 -4.70
N GLY A 201 -10.39 -14.38 -4.15
CA GLY A 201 -9.58 -13.71 -3.12
C GLY A 201 -9.35 -14.57 -1.88
N GLY A 202 -10.41 -15.19 -1.36
CA GLY A 202 -10.33 -16.15 -0.25
C GLY A 202 -9.46 -17.36 -0.60
N GLY A 203 -9.63 -17.93 -1.79
CA GLY A 203 -8.84 -19.04 -2.30
C GLY A 203 -7.35 -18.72 -2.44
N LEU A 204 -7.02 -17.54 -2.98
CA LEU A 204 -5.64 -17.06 -3.07
C LEU A 204 -5.00 -16.90 -1.69
N GLY A 205 -5.76 -16.40 -0.70
CA GLY A 205 -5.27 -16.31 0.69
C GLY A 205 -4.97 -17.67 1.29
N ILE A 206 -5.83 -18.68 1.12
CA ILE A 206 -5.57 -20.05 1.60
C ILE A 206 -4.36 -20.66 0.88
N LEU A 207 -4.24 -20.49 -0.44
CA LEU A 207 -3.08 -20.96 -1.20
C LEU A 207 -1.78 -20.32 -0.67
N LEU A 208 -1.80 -19.02 -0.39
CA LEU A 208 -0.66 -18.31 0.18
C LEU A 208 -0.30 -18.82 1.58
N LEU A 209 -1.31 -19.15 2.40
CA LEU A 209 -1.09 -19.74 3.73
C LEU A 209 -0.29 -21.05 3.62
N LEU A 210 -0.64 -21.90 2.65
CA LEU A 210 0.08 -23.15 2.39
C LEU A 210 1.52 -22.92 1.91
N LEU A 211 1.73 -21.92 1.03
CA LEU A 211 3.07 -21.56 0.54
C LEU A 211 3.99 -20.99 1.63
N ARG A 212 3.43 -20.46 2.73
CA ARG A 212 4.19 -19.93 3.87
C ARG A 212 4.69 -20.99 4.84
N VAL A 213 4.27 -22.21 4.72
CA VAL A 213 4.82 -23.32 5.54
C VAL A 213 6.32 -23.42 5.24
N GLY A 214 7.15 -23.19 6.25
CA GLY A 214 8.62 -23.20 6.12
C GLY A 214 9.29 -21.83 5.99
N THR A 215 8.54 -20.71 6.09
CA THR A 215 9.15 -19.37 6.23
C THR A 215 9.85 -19.20 7.58
N PHE A 216 10.86 -18.31 7.62
CA PHE A 216 11.76 -18.15 8.76
C PHE A 216 11.56 -16.78 9.43
N GLU A 217 11.67 -16.74 10.76
CA GLU A 217 11.67 -15.50 11.52
C GLU A 217 13.01 -14.74 11.35
N SER A 218 12.97 -13.40 11.46
CA SER A 218 14.16 -12.58 11.29
C SER A 218 15.19 -12.81 12.41
N GLY A 219 16.49 -12.76 12.05
CA GLY A 219 17.57 -12.85 13.01
C GLY A 219 17.55 -11.69 14.01
N MET A 220 17.20 -10.47 13.56
CA MET A 220 17.09 -9.29 14.42
C MET A 220 16.00 -9.47 15.49
N PHE A 221 14.85 -10.06 15.11
CA PHE A 221 13.80 -10.38 16.08
C PHE A 221 14.28 -11.38 17.14
N LYS A 222 14.94 -12.47 16.72
CA LYS A 222 15.47 -13.49 17.64
C LYS A 222 16.46 -12.92 18.65
N ASN A 223 17.28 -11.95 18.25
CA ASN A 223 18.23 -11.28 19.15
C ASN A 223 17.50 -10.43 20.22
N VAL A 224 16.35 -9.83 19.87
CA VAL A 224 15.56 -9.01 20.80
C VAL A 224 14.56 -9.86 21.60
N GLU A 225 14.16 -11.03 21.10
CA GLU A 225 13.16 -11.92 21.72
C GLU A 225 13.53 -12.30 23.15
N ASN A 226 14.82 -12.57 23.42
CA ASN A 226 15.34 -12.97 24.71
C ASN A 226 15.89 -11.80 25.56
N SER A 227 15.70 -10.55 25.12
CA SER A 227 16.14 -9.37 25.85
C SER A 227 15.03 -8.83 26.76
N ASP A 228 15.43 -8.13 27.86
CA ASP A 228 14.52 -7.46 28.80
C ASP A 228 13.89 -6.16 28.22
N VAL A 229 14.08 -5.89 26.93
CA VAL A 229 13.55 -4.69 26.28
C VAL A 229 12.04 -4.83 26.06
N SER A 230 11.28 -3.78 26.39
CA SER A 230 9.84 -3.72 26.11
C SER A 230 9.57 -3.82 24.60
N LYS A 231 8.74 -4.79 24.19
CA LYS A 231 8.42 -5.12 22.80
C LYS A 231 6.97 -4.81 22.49
N GLY A 232 6.69 -4.23 21.31
CA GLY A 232 5.34 -3.96 20.85
C GLY A 232 4.58 -3.01 21.77
N ASN A 233 5.28 -2.19 22.52
CA ASN A 233 4.65 -1.19 23.36
C ASN A 233 4.35 0.07 22.55
N MET A 234 3.17 0.10 21.92
CA MET A 234 2.74 1.25 21.12
C MET A 234 2.70 2.55 21.94
N LEU A 235 2.46 2.48 23.26
CA LEU A 235 2.46 3.66 24.13
C LEU A 235 3.81 4.37 24.13
N MET A 236 4.92 3.66 23.87
CA MET A 236 6.25 4.29 23.71
C MET A 236 6.28 5.35 22.60
N LEU A 237 5.40 5.26 21.58
CA LEU A 237 5.29 6.27 20.54
C LEU A 237 4.72 7.59 21.08
N PHE A 238 3.93 7.54 22.14
CA PHE A 238 3.21 8.67 22.71
C PHE A 238 3.89 9.26 23.96
N THR A 239 4.77 8.51 24.62
CA THR A 239 5.48 8.96 25.84
C THR A 239 6.64 9.92 25.54
N ASN A 240 7.18 9.90 24.33
CA ASN A 240 8.28 10.78 23.92
C ASN A 240 7.83 11.65 22.73
N TRP A 241 7.86 12.98 22.93
CA TRP A 241 7.41 13.96 21.95
C TRP A 241 8.15 13.89 20.61
N GLU A 242 9.46 13.65 20.63
CA GLU A 242 10.25 13.50 19.40
C GLU A 242 9.89 12.22 18.65
N ARG A 243 9.57 11.14 19.37
CA ARG A 243 9.12 9.87 18.80
C ARG A 243 7.73 10.00 18.20
N LEU A 244 6.81 10.68 18.90
CA LEU A 244 5.47 10.97 18.41
C LEU A 244 5.50 11.82 17.14
N LYS A 245 6.25 12.93 17.13
CA LYS A 245 6.43 13.77 15.93
C LYS A 245 6.93 12.95 14.74
N LYS A 246 7.99 12.17 14.94
CA LYS A 246 8.58 11.31 13.91
C LYS A 246 7.55 10.32 13.36
N TYR A 247 6.73 9.72 14.22
CA TYR A 247 5.65 8.81 13.84
C TYR A 247 4.56 9.52 13.01
N LEU A 248 4.09 10.67 13.47
CA LEU A 248 3.09 11.47 12.76
C LEU A 248 3.61 11.95 11.40
N PHE A 249 4.86 12.41 11.32
CA PHE A 249 5.47 12.81 10.06
C PHE A 249 5.57 11.63 9.07
N CYS A 250 5.87 10.42 9.54
CA CYS A 250 5.83 9.22 8.72
C CYS A 250 4.42 8.95 8.16
N ILE A 251 3.35 9.24 8.88
CA ILE A 251 1.97 9.08 8.37
C ILE A 251 1.66 10.18 7.34
N LEU A 252 1.98 11.43 7.65
CA LEU A 252 1.60 12.59 6.83
C LEU A 252 2.25 12.60 5.44
N ILE A 253 3.46 12.07 5.30
CA ILE A 253 4.12 11.98 3.98
C ILE A 253 3.43 10.99 3.02
N GLY A 254 2.65 10.04 3.54
CA GLY A 254 1.90 9.08 2.73
C GLY A 254 0.50 9.55 2.32
N ALA A 255 -0.07 10.56 3.01
CA ALA A 255 -1.45 10.99 2.83
C ALA A 255 -1.81 11.44 1.39
N PRO A 256 -0.96 12.17 0.64
CA PRO A 256 -1.28 12.58 -0.73
C PRO A 256 -1.55 11.42 -1.68
N LEU A 257 -0.84 10.29 -1.55
CA LEU A 257 -1.08 9.10 -2.37
C LEU A 257 -2.51 8.60 -2.20
N TRP A 258 -2.96 8.43 -0.93
CA TRP A 258 -4.30 7.92 -0.66
C TRP A 258 -5.40 8.91 -0.99
N TYR A 259 -5.11 10.21 -1.01
CA TYR A 259 -6.02 11.20 -1.57
C TYR A 259 -6.21 11.00 -3.08
N VAL A 260 -5.13 10.80 -3.84
CA VAL A 260 -5.21 10.57 -5.29
C VAL A 260 -6.00 9.28 -5.59
N VAL A 261 -5.64 8.18 -4.96
CA VAL A 261 -6.30 6.88 -5.19
C VAL A 261 -7.71 6.84 -4.60
N GLY A 262 -7.85 7.25 -3.35
CA GLY A 262 -9.09 7.07 -2.58
C GLY A 262 -10.15 8.13 -2.85
N VAL A 263 -9.77 9.33 -3.31
CA VAL A 263 -10.73 10.39 -3.67
C VAL A 263 -10.77 10.61 -5.18
N LEU A 264 -9.67 11.06 -5.79
CA LEU A 264 -9.70 11.50 -7.19
C LEU A 264 -10.04 10.35 -8.16
N ILE A 265 -9.46 9.16 -7.95
CA ILE A 265 -9.67 8.00 -8.82
C ILE A 265 -10.93 7.22 -8.40
N SER A 266 -11.13 6.96 -7.10
CA SER A 266 -12.27 6.17 -6.64
C SER A 266 -13.62 6.86 -6.81
N PHE A 267 -13.65 8.20 -6.91
CA PHE A 267 -14.83 8.99 -7.23
C PHE A 267 -14.74 9.68 -8.59
N SER A 268 -13.97 9.12 -9.51
CA SER A 268 -13.78 9.67 -10.86
C SER A 268 -15.06 9.80 -11.67
N ASP A 269 -16.10 9.02 -11.37
CA ASP A 269 -17.44 9.19 -11.91
C ASP A 269 -18.00 10.60 -11.61
N LYS A 270 -17.81 11.12 -10.39
CA LYS A 270 -18.23 12.45 -9.97
C LYS A 270 -17.33 13.55 -10.54
N PHE A 271 -16.01 13.33 -10.51
CA PHE A 271 -15.06 14.26 -11.16
C PHE A 271 -15.28 14.34 -12.67
N GLY A 272 -15.51 13.19 -13.33
CA GLY A 272 -15.83 13.15 -14.77
C GLY A 272 -17.07 13.96 -15.11
N ALA A 273 -18.16 13.81 -14.34
CA ALA A 273 -19.35 14.62 -14.49
C ALA A 273 -19.06 16.12 -14.31
N ALA A 274 -18.29 16.48 -13.28
CA ALA A 274 -17.89 17.88 -13.03
C ALA A 274 -16.97 18.46 -14.11
N LEU A 275 -16.19 17.61 -14.79
CA LEU A 275 -15.35 17.96 -15.94
C LEU A 275 -16.13 17.98 -17.26
N GLY A 276 -17.44 17.72 -17.24
CA GLY A 276 -18.28 17.72 -18.46
C GLY A 276 -18.08 16.50 -19.37
N ALA A 277 -17.74 15.35 -18.80
CA ALA A 277 -17.63 14.09 -19.55
C ALA A 277 -18.98 13.73 -20.18
N LYS A 278 -18.98 13.43 -21.48
CA LYS A 278 -20.19 12.98 -22.21
C LYS A 278 -20.50 11.52 -21.99
N THR A 279 -19.53 10.73 -21.59
CA THR A 279 -19.63 9.30 -21.30
C THR A 279 -19.26 9.02 -19.85
N LEU A 280 -19.85 7.99 -19.26
CA LEU A 280 -19.60 7.63 -17.88
C LEU A 280 -18.13 7.24 -17.68
N ILE A 281 -17.45 7.94 -16.79
CA ILE A 281 -16.10 7.58 -16.31
C ILE A 281 -16.25 6.50 -15.24
N LYS A 282 -15.61 5.36 -15.45
CA LYS A 282 -15.70 4.21 -14.52
C LYS A 282 -14.53 4.21 -13.53
N PRO A 283 -14.76 4.27 -12.23
CA PRO A 283 -13.69 4.21 -11.22
C PRO A 283 -12.80 2.96 -11.33
N GLY A 284 -13.37 1.81 -11.70
CA GLY A 284 -12.62 0.57 -11.88
C GLY A 284 -11.52 0.66 -12.95
N ASP A 285 -11.79 1.35 -14.06
CA ASP A 285 -10.78 1.58 -15.11
C ASP A 285 -9.65 2.48 -14.55
N GLY A 286 -10.01 3.53 -13.81
CA GLY A 286 -9.04 4.39 -13.13
C GLY A 286 -8.15 3.64 -12.15
N ILE A 287 -8.73 2.76 -11.33
CA ILE A 287 -7.99 1.89 -10.41
C ILE A 287 -7.03 0.99 -11.19
N PHE A 288 -7.50 0.33 -12.25
CA PHE A 288 -6.69 -0.56 -13.07
C PHE A 288 -5.45 0.16 -13.62
N TYR A 289 -5.63 1.27 -14.32
CA TYR A 289 -4.52 2.00 -14.94
C TYR A 289 -3.61 2.68 -13.92
N SER A 290 -4.17 3.24 -12.84
CA SER A 290 -3.35 3.88 -11.80
C SER A 290 -2.48 2.89 -11.06
N TYR A 291 -2.93 1.67 -10.77
CA TYR A 291 -2.12 0.68 -10.07
C TYR A 291 -1.00 0.11 -10.95
N ILE A 292 -1.19 0.01 -12.27
CA ILE A 292 -0.07 -0.24 -13.19
C ILE A 292 0.93 0.93 -13.12
N GLY A 293 0.42 2.16 -13.12
CA GLY A 293 1.25 3.36 -12.97
C GLY A 293 2.03 3.38 -11.64
N ILE A 294 1.36 3.07 -10.52
CA ILE A 294 2.00 3.01 -9.19
C ILE A 294 3.12 1.97 -9.17
N ALA A 295 2.91 0.79 -9.76
CA ALA A 295 3.95 -0.24 -9.83
C ALA A 295 5.20 0.25 -10.60
N ILE A 296 5.02 0.93 -11.72
CA ILE A 296 6.11 1.55 -12.48
C ILE A 296 6.75 2.69 -11.67
N GLY A 297 5.94 3.54 -11.06
CA GLY A 297 6.40 4.62 -10.20
C GLY A 297 7.24 4.13 -9.02
N ASP A 298 6.84 3.05 -8.35
CA ASP A 298 7.59 2.43 -7.25
C ASP A 298 8.96 1.89 -7.71
N ILE A 299 9.05 1.33 -8.93
CA ILE A 299 10.34 0.95 -9.52
C ILE A 299 11.22 2.19 -9.70
N VAL A 300 10.68 3.24 -10.32
CA VAL A 300 11.41 4.49 -10.57
C VAL A 300 11.84 5.15 -9.26
N ALA A 301 10.94 5.21 -8.27
CA ALA A 301 11.25 5.75 -6.93
C ALA A 301 12.33 4.93 -6.22
N GLY A 302 12.22 3.59 -6.27
CA GLY A 302 13.22 2.70 -5.70
C GLY A 302 14.60 2.91 -6.34
N LEU A 303 14.69 2.94 -7.68
CA LEU A 303 15.93 3.19 -8.41
C LEU A 303 16.47 4.60 -8.15
N LEU A 304 15.62 5.62 -8.14
CA LEU A 304 16.02 7.00 -7.84
C LEU A 304 16.62 7.10 -6.44
N ALA A 305 16.00 6.45 -5.44
CA ALA A 305 16.52 6.41 -4.08
C ALA A 305 17.89 5.73 -3.98
N GLN A 306 18.15 4.69 -4.78
CA GLN A 306 19.45 4.00 -4.83
C GLN A 306 20.52 4.87 -5.51
N VAL A 307 20.19 5.48 -6.65
CA VAL A 307 21.14 6.33 -7.39
C VAL A 307 21.49 7.60 -6.61
N THR A 308 20.50 8.26 -6.04
CA THR A 308 20.69 9.51 -5.27
C THR A 308 21.21 9.27 -3.85
N LYS A 309 21.17 8.03 -3.37
CA LYS A 309 21.41 7.65 -1.98
C LYS A 309 20.60 8.48 -0.99
N SER A 310 19.40 8.89 -1.39
CA SER A 310 18.49 9.70 -0.58
C SER A 310 17.03 9.32 -0.80
N ARG A 311 16.40 8.79 0.24
CA ARG A 311 14.96 8.50 0.26
C ARG A 311 14.15 9.78 0.36
N LYS A 312 14.65 10.79 1.09
CA LYS A 312 13.99 12.09 1.24
C LYS A 312 13.88 12.84 -0.09
N LEU A 313 14.98 12.89 -0.86
CA LEU A 313 14.97 13.54 -2.17
C LEU A 313 13.97 12.86 -3.11
N THR A 314 13.97 11.54 -3.16
CA THR A 314 13.01 10.77 -3.95
C THR A 314 11.57 11.11 -3.57
N MET A 315 11.23 11.12 -2.28
CA MET A 315 9.90 11.48 -1.80
C MET A 315 9.50 12.89 -2.21
N ALA A 316 10.41 13.89 -2.04
CA ALA A 316 10.15 15.27 -2.41
C ALA A 316 9.84 15.41 -3.91
N VAL A 317 10.62 14.77 -4.76
CA VAL A 317 10.41 14.77 -6.22
C VAL A 317 9.03 14.21 -6.56
N PHE A 318 8.69 13.05 -6.03
CA PHE A 318 7.39 12.42 -6.31
C PHE A 318 6.20 13.23 -5.79
N LEU A 319 6.31 13.84 -4.61
CA LEU A 319 5.28 14.74 -4.07
C LEU A 319 5.05 15.97 -4.98
N ILE A 320 6.12 16.53 -5.55
CA ILE A 320 6.02 17.70 -6.44
C ILE A 320 5.43 17.29 -7.80
N ILE A 321 5.92 16.21 -8.42
CA ILE A 321 5.40 15.79 -9.73
C ILE A 321 3.95 15.28 -9.65
N SER A 322 3.51 14.80 -8.48
CA SER A 322 2.10 14.42 -8.29
C SER A 322 1.15 15.63 -8.37
N LEU A 323 1.56 16.81 -7.93
CA LEU A 323 0.79 18.04 -8.15
C LEU A 323 0.55 18.32 -9.62
N ILE A 324 1.60 18.12 -10.44
CA ILE A 324 1.55 18.36 -11.90
C ILE A 324 0.57 17.39 -12.56
N SER A 325 0.66 16.10 -12.23
CA SER A 325 -0.24 15.08 -12.81
C SER A 325 -1.71 15.31 -12.42
N VAL A 326 -1.97 15.67 -11.17
CA VAL A 326 -3.31 16.03 -10.69
C VAL A 326 -3.83 17.28 -11.38
N HIS A 327 -2.95 18.29 -11.62
CA HIS A 327 -3.34 19.46 -12.39
C HIS A 327 -3.83 19.09 -13.80
N PHE A 328 -3.11 18.24 -14.53
CA PHE A 328 -3.55 17.77 -15.85
C PHE A 328 -4.89 17.04 -15.81
N TYR A 329 -5.14 16.25 -14.75
CA TYR A 329 -6.45 15.60 -14.59
C TYR A 329 -7.57 16.60 -14.33
N LEU A 330 -7.41 17.49 -13.35
CA LEU A 330 -8.45 18.44 -12.94
C LEU A 330 -8.69 19.58 -13.94
N SER A 331 -7.78 19.78 -14.91
CA SER A 331 -7.94 20.73 -16.02
C SER A 331 -8.49 20.09 -17.30
N SER A 332 -8.75 18.79 -17.30
CA SER A 332 -9.17 18.04 -18.51
C SER A 332 -10.68 18.14 -18.76
N TYR A 333 -11.20 19.33 -19.09
CA TYR A 333 -12.59 19.53 -19.46
C TYR A 333 -12.98 18.69 -20.67
N GLY A 334 -14.21 18.15 -20.66
CA GLY A 334 -14.70 17.23 -21.70
C GLY A 334 -13.97 15.88 -21.71
N ILE A 335 -13.45 15.44 -20.55
CA ILE A 335 -12.65 14.21 -20.42
C ILE A 335 -13.38 12.99 -21.01
N THR A 336 -12.66 12.19 -21.81
CA THR A 336 -13.14 10.91 -22.33
C THR A 336 -12.59 9.75 -21.50
N PRO A 337 -13.20 8.54 -21.55
CA PRO A 337 -12.68 7.36 -20.86
C PRO A 337 -11.22 7.03 -21.20
N GLU A 338 -10.82 7.19 -22.47
CA GLU A 338 -9.44 6.92 -22.93
C GLU A 338 -8.47 7.93 -22.33
N LYS A 339 -8.83 9.24 -22.36
CA LYS A 339 -8.02 10.28 -21.74
C LYS A 339 -7.92 10.09 -20.23
N PHE A 340 -9.02 9.68 -19.60
CA PHE A 340 -9.03 9.35 -18.16
C PHE A 340 -8.11 8.17 -17.84
N ALA A 341 -8.12 7.11 -18.65
CA ALA A 341 -7.23 5.96 -18.48
C ALA A 341 -5.74 6.38 -18.50
N VAL A 342 -5.37 7.19 -19.52
CA VAL A 342 -4.01 7.72 -19.67
C VAL A 342 -3.62 8.60 -18.47
N LEU A 343 -4.49 9.52 -18.05
CA LEU A 343 -4.22 10.40 -16.92
C LEU A 343 -4.16 9.62 -15.59
N SER A 344 -5.01 8.62 -15.40
CA SER A 344 -4.96 7.73 -14.23
C SER A 344 -3.65 6.97 -14.16
N PHE A 345 -3.15 6.47 -15.29
CA PHE A 345 -1.84 5.84 -15.37
C PHE A 345 -0.72 6.80 -14.94
N PHE A 346 -0.68 8.02 -15.48
CA PHE A 346 0.33 9.01 -15.11
C PHE A 346 0.19 9.48 -13.65
N MET A 347 -1.03 9.70 -13.15
CA MET A 347 -1.25 9.97 -11.74
C MET A 347 -0.69 8.83 -10.87
N GLY A 348 -0.94 7.58 -11.28
CA GLY A 348 -0.36 6.41 -10.63
C GLY A 348 1.17 6.45 -10.60
N CYS A 349 1.81 6.70 -11.75
CA CYS A 349 3.27 6.82 -11.81
C CYS A 349 3.83 7.86 -10.84
N THR A 350 3.16 8.99 -10.69
CA THR A 350 3.65 10.10 -9.85
C THR A 350 3.38 9.91 -8.36
N VAL A 351 2.44 9.05 -7.96
CA VAL A 351 2.23 8.65 -6.56
C VAL A 351 2.84 7.29 -6.24
N GLY A 352 3.59 6.69 -7.17
CA GLY A 352 4.30 5.42 -7.01
C GLY A 352 5.57 5.59 -6.18
N TYR A 353 5.43 5.93 -4.91
CA TYR A 353 6.51 6.01 -3.92
C TYR A 353 6.19 5.21 -2.65
N TRP A 354 5.23 4.28 -2.75
CA TRP A 354 4.73 3.53 -1.60
C TRP A 354 5.79 2.68 -0.91
N ALA A 355 6.61 1.96 -1.70
CA ALA A 355 7.72 1.18 -1.17
C ALA A 355 8.74 2.05 -0.44
N THR A 356 9.13 3.19 -1.03
CA THR A 356 10.07 4.14 -0.42
C THR A 356 9.50 4.73 0.87
N PHE A 357 8.23 5.10 0.87
CA PHE A 357 7.51 5.61 2.04
C PHE A 357 7.50 4.62 3.21
N VAL A 358 7.09 3.37 2.97
CA VAL A 358 7.05 2.33 4.02
C VAL A 358 8.46 1.99 4.52
N THR A 359 9.45 2.02 3.62
CA THR A 359 10.86 1.81 3.99
C THR A 359 11.37 2.92 4.90
N ILE A 360 11.06 4.20 4.62
CA ILE A 360 11.38 5.32 5.53
C ILE A 360 10.79 5.06 6.91
N ALA A 361 9.50 4.72 6.99
CA ALA A 361 8.84 4.44 8.26
C ALA A 361 9.53 3.28 9.02
N SER A 362 9.87 2.19 8.34
CA SER A 362 10.57 1.04 8.91
C SER A 362 11.95 1.40 9.47
N GLU A 363 12.70 2.25 8.77
CA GLU A 363 14.08 2.62 9.11
C GLU A 363 14.19 3.72 10.18
N GLN A 364 13.10 4.44 10.47
CA GLN A 364 13.10 5.49 11.50
C GLN A 364 13.08 4.93 12.94
N PHE A 365 12.67 3.66 13.17
CA PHE A 365 12.40 3.11 14.49
C PHE A 365 13.18 1.82 14.79
N GLY A 366 13.46 1.60 16.07
CA GLY A 366 14.21 0.44 16.58
C GLY A 366 13.44 -0.88 16.45
N THR A 367 14.17 -2.00 16.51
CA THR A 367 13.65 -3.36 16.26
C THR A 367 12.50 -3.73 17.20
N ASN A 368 12.49 -3.23 18.44
CA ASN A 368 11.48 -3.57 19.44
C ASN A 368 10.08 -2.95 19.21
N ILE A 369 9.97 -1.91 18.36
CA ILE A 369 8.70 -1.29 17.97
C ILE A 369 8.56 -1.15 16.43
N ARG A 370 9.51 -1.69 15.66
CA ARG A 370 9.52 -1.54 14.19
C ARG A 370 8.31 -2.16 13.54
N SER A 371 7.92 -3.38 13.92
CA SER A 371 6.75 -4.02 13.35
C SER A 371 5.47 -3.23 13.66
N THR A 372 5.34 -2.72 14.88
CA THR A 372 4.25 -1.82 15.25
C THR A 372 4.19 -0.60 14.31
N VAL A 373 5.31 0.08 14.10
CA VAL A 373 5.37 1.27 13.22
C VAL A 373 5.13 0.90 11.76
N THR A 374 5.82 -0.12 11.24
CA THR A 374 5.75 -0.51 9.83
C THR A 374 4.36 -1.02 9.46
N THR A 375 3.62 -1.58 10.42
CA THR A 375 2.24 -2.03 10.23
C THR A 375 1.24 -0.90 10.42
N THR A 376 1.40 -0.06 11.45
CA THR A 376 0.44 1.00 11.75
C THR A 376 0.53 2.16 10.77
N VAL A 377 1.73 2.63 10.40
CA VAL A 377 1.91 3.81 9.53
C VAL A 377 1.17 3.67 8.20
N PRO A 378 1.35 2.61 7.38
CA PRO A 378 0.60 2.45 6.14
C PRO A 378 -0.91 2.36 6.34
N ASN A 379 -1.36 1.67 7.40
CA ASN A 379 -2.79 1.52 7.70
C ASN A 379 -3.42 2.82 8.20
N PHE A 380 -2.67 3.66 8.95
CA PHE A 380 -3.11 5.00 9.31
C PHE A 380 -3.15 5.94 8.11
N VAL A 381 -2.23 5.80 7.16
CA VAL A 381 -2.30 6.52 5.87
C VAL A 381 -3.53 6.10 5.07
N ARG A 382 -3.84 4.80 5.00
CA ARG A 382 -5.08 4.30 4.38
C ARG A 382 -6.31 4.82 5.14
N GLY A 383 -6.31 4.76 6.45
CA GLY A 383 -7.38 5.26 7.33
C GLY A 383 -7.56 6.77 7.29
N SER A 384 -6.51 7.54 6.94
CA SER A 384 -6.62 9.01 6.75
C SER A 384 -7.58 9.39 5.63
N LEU A 385 -7.96 8.44 4.77
CA LEU A 385 -9.00 8.64 3.77
C LEU A 385 -10.34 9.08 4.41
N ILE A 386 -10.63 8.65 5.64
CA ILE A 386 -11.87 9.05 6.35
C ILE A 386 -11.87 10.57 6.59
N PRO A 387 -10.94 11.17 7.36
CA PRO A 387 -10.93 12.62 7.58
C PRO A 387 -10.66 13.41 6.29
N ILE A 388 -9.87 12.88 5.34
CA ILE A 388 -9.65 13.51 4.03
C ILE A 388 -10.95 13.62 3.26
N THR A 389 -11.79 12.56 3.23
CA THR A 389 -13.08 12.58 2.54
C THR A 389 -14.07 13.54 3.22
N ILE A 390 -14.10 13.58 4.55
CA ILE A 390 -14.91 14.54 5.31
C ILE A 390 -14.52 15.98 4.96
N ALA A 391 -13.22 16.30 4.99
CA ALA A 391 -12.71 17.61 4.63
C ALA A 391 -13.00 17.96 3.16
N PHE A 392 -12.77 17.00 2.25
CA PHE A 392 -13.10 17.16 0.84
C PHE A 392 -14.57 17.48 0.62
N ASN A 393 -15.50 16.75 1.27
CA ASN A 393 -16.93 16.96 1.15
C ASN A 393 -17.34 18.37 1.68
N ALA A 394 -16.72 18.84 2.75
CA ALA A 394 -16.95 20.19 3.27
C ALA A 394 -16.52 21.28 2.27
N PHE A 395 -15.35 21.11 1.63
CA PHE A 395 -14.93 22.02 0.55
C PHE A 395 -15.81 21.88 -0.69
N ASN A 396 -16.17 20.66 -1.07
CA ASN A 396 -16.99 20.37 -2.24
C ASN A 396 -18.37 21.04 -2.16
N ALA A 397 -18.98 21.06 -1.00
CA ALA A 397 -20.26 21.76 -0.77
C ALA A 397 -20.18 23.26 -1.08
N LYS A 398 -18.99 23.87 -0.90
CA LYS A 398 -18.79 25.31 -1.12
C LYS A 398 -18.21 25.66 -2.49
N TYR A 399 -17.29 24.86 -2.99
CA TYR A 399 -16.46 25.20 -4.16
C TYR A 399 -16.63 24.25 -5.36
N GLY A 400 -17.37 23.15 -5.19
CA GLY A 400 -17.52 22.08 -6.20
C GLY A 400 -16.29 21.18 -6.32
N TYR A 401 -16.44 20.07 -7.05
CA TYR A 401 -15.45 18.99 -7.13
C TYR A 401 -14.04 19.46 -7.57
N ILE A 402 -13.97 20.25 -8.63
CA ILE A 402 -12.68 20.61 -9.25
C ILE A 402 -11.85 21.52 -8.33
N LYS A 403 -12.45 22.62 -7.83
CA LYS A 403 -11.72 23.54 -6.93
C LYS A 403 -11.33 22.85 -5.62
N SER A 404 -12.22 22.03 -5.07
CA SER A 404 -11.93 21.22 -3.87
C SER A 404 -10.83 20.20 -4.11
N GLY A 405 -10.77 19.62 -5.31
CA GLY A 405 -9.69 18.76 -5.73
C GLY A 405 -8.32 19.44 -5.64
N TYR A 406 -8.20 20.64 -6.17
CA TYR A 406 -6.97 21.46 -6.08
C TYR A 406 -6.62 21.86 -4.66
N ILE A 407 -7.60 22.35 -3.88
CA ILE A 407 -7.37 22.81 -2.49
C ILE A 407 -6.83 21.65 -1.65
N MET A 408 -7.48 20.51 -1.69
CA MET A 408 -7.07 19.35 -0.90
C MET A 408 -5.69 18.82 -1.33
N MET A 409 -5.42 18.72 -2.63
CA MET A 409 -4.10 18.30 -3.12
C MET A 409 -2.99 19.23 -2.67
N GLY A 410 -3.22 20.56 -2.77
CA GLY A 410 -2.28 21.58 -2.30
C GLY A 410 -1.99 21.49 -0.80
N ILE A 411 -3.04 21.38 0.03
CA ILE A 411 -2.89 21.24 1.48
C ILE A 411 -2.12 19.97 1.84
N LEU A 412 -2.52 18.82 1.30
CA LEU A 412 -1.91 17.53 1.63
C LEU A 412 -0.44 17.47 1.19
N THR A 413 -0.12 18.00 0.01
CA THR A 413 1.27 18.05 -0.46
C THR A 413 2.13 19.02 0.37
N ALA A 414 1.61 20.17 0.73
CA ALA A 414 2.34 21.12 1.60
C ALA A 414 2.63 20.50 2.97
N VAL A 415 1.62 19.85 3.59
CA VAL A 415 1.79 19.13 4.86
C VAL A 415 2.80 17.99 4.73
N ALA A 416 2.75 17.22 3.64
CA ALA A 416 3.70 16.14 3.40
C ALA A 416 5.14 16.63 3.22
N LEU A 417 5.37 17.72 2.45
CA LEU A 417 6.70 18.31 2.27
C LEU A 417 7.26 18.87 3.58
N LEU A 418 6.43 19.58 4.38
CA LEU A 418 6.81 20.06 5.69
C LEU A 418 7.16 18.91 6.64
N SER A 419 6.38 17.84 6.64
CA SER A 419 6.65 16.64 7.45
C SER A 419 7.94 15.94 7.00
N LEU A 420 8.17 15.83 5.70
CA LEU A 420 9.38 15.25 5.12
C LEU A 420 10.64 16.03 5.49
N SER A 421 10.56 17.35 5.57
CA SER A 421 11.71 18.20 5.97
C SER A 421 12.18 17.88 7.39
N GLN A 422 11.27 17.51 8.29
CA GLN A 422 11.56 17.19 9.70
C GLN A 422 12.09 15.76 9.90
N LEU A 423 11.88 14.85 8.96
CA LEU A 423 12.41 13.48 9.03
C LEU A 423 13.91 13.45 8.71
N LYS A 424 14.64 12.54 9.34
CA LYS A 424 16.06 12.30 9.02
C LYS A 424 16.16 11.40 7.80
N GLU A 425 17.26 11.56 7.04
CA GLU A 425 17.59 10.63 5.96
C GLU A 425 17.86 9.24 6.54
N THR A 426 17.37 8.20 5.86
CA THR A 426 17.47 6.82 6.33
C THR A 426 18.26 5.90 5.43
N PHE A 427 18.70 6.38 4.25
CA PHE A 427 19.47 5.56 3.32
C PHE A 427 20.76 5.04 3.99
N GLY A 428 20.97 3.72 3.96
CA GLY A 428 22.13 3.06 4.55
C GLY A 428 22.18 3.03 6.09
N LYS A 429 21.12 3.44 6.78
CA LYS A 429 21.05 3.41 8.25
C LYS A 429 21.15 1.97 8.79
N ASP A 430 21.91 1.79 9.88
CA ASP A 430 21.91 0.54 10.62
C ASP A 430 20.57 0.35 11.36
N LEU A 431 19.98 -0.83 11.22
CA LEU A 431 18.69 -1.16 11.84
C LEU A 431 18.83 -1.97 13.14
N ASN A 432 20.04 -2.39 13.47
CA ASN A 432 20.28 -3.20 14.68
C ASN A 432 20.37 -2.32 15.94
N TYR A 433 19.26 -1.67 16.28
CA TYR A 433 19.13 -0.87 17.49
C TYR A 433 17.72 -1.00 18.09
N VAL A 434 17.58 -0.68 19.37
CA VAL A 434 16.32 -0.67 20.11
C VAL A 434 16.00 0.75 20.60
N GLU A 435 14.71 1.06 20.67
CA GLU A 435 14.23 2.29 21.30
C GLU A 435 14.21 2.08 22.84
N ILE A 436 14.81 3.01 23.56
CA ILE A 436 14.82 3.00 25.03
C ILE A 436 13.59 3.77 25.52
N SER A 437 12.91 3.27 26.55
CA SER A 437 11.72 3.87 27.18
C SER A 437 12.02 5.21 27.83
#